data_9467492727acbc1a9a02a019cd36c0fb
#
_entry.id   9467492727acbc1a9a02a019cd36c0fb
#
_cell.length_a   1.000
_cell.length_b   1.000
_cell.length_c   1.000
_cell.angle_alpha   90.00
_cell.angle_beta   90.00
_cell.angle_gamma   90.00
#
_symmetry.space_group_name_H-M   'P 1'
#
loop_
_entity.id
_entity.type
_entity.pdbx_description
1 polymer ?
#
loop_
_entity_poly.entity_id
_entity_poly.type
_entity_poly.pdbx_seq_one_letter_code
_entity_poly.pdbx_strand_id
1 'polypeptide(L)'
;LQPTLYNDFCEYLDPTERVPNDRYIQIECEQIAASARQEMPSFGTASFLLALTKLLHREFRYEPGSTHVHTKIEEVFIYRRGVCQDFAQVMLAVCRTQRIPARYVSGYLYTGKNGLISNDATHAWIECLLPDGQWHGFDPTNDMVVNEAYIRVHTGRDYSDVAPVRGLYQGLPAKTLEVMVTVERVDD
;
A
#
# COMPACT_ATOMS: atom_id res chain seq x y z
N LEU A 1 2.86 -8.01 -20.49
CA LEU A 1 2.88 -9.26 -19.71
C LEU A 1 2.60 -10.44 -20.62
N GLN A 2 3.43 -11.51 -20.52
CA GLN A 2 3.14 -12.75 -21.24
C GLN A 2 1.79 -13.31 -20.72
N PRO A 3 0.96 -13.93 -21.58
CA PRO A 3 -0.35 -14.47 -21.18
C PRO A 3 -0.31 -15.39 -19.96
N THR A 4 0.78 -16.15 -19.80
CA THR A 4 1.02 -17.02 -18.63
C THR A 4 1.13 -16.21 -17.33
N LEU A 5 1.83 -15.09 -17.33
CA LEU A 5 2.00 -14.26 -16.13
C LEU A 5 0.68 -13.61 -15.69
N TYR A 6 -0.18 -13.24 -16.63
CA TYR A 6 -1.51 -12.73 -16.29
C TYR A 6 -2.37 -13.80 -15.60
N ASN A 7 -2.40 -15.02 -16.14
CA ASN A 7 -3.21 -16.10 -15.55
C ASN A 7 -2.75 -16.46 -14.12
N ASP A 8 -1.45 -16.40 -13.86
CA ASP A 8 -0.90 -16.76 -12.56
C ASP A 8 -1.09 -15.66 -11.48
N PHE A 9 -1.24 -14.39 -11.90
CA PHE A 9 -1.28 -13.22 -11.00
C PHE A 9 -2.43 -12.25 -11.27
N CYS A 10 -3.48 -12.68 -11.99
CA CYS A 10 -4.62 -11.82 -12.35
C CYS A 10 -5.28 -11.19 -11.12
N GLU A 11 -5.37 -11.91 -10.01
CA GLU A 11 -5.94 -11.39 -8.77
C GLU A 11 -5.22 -10.14 -8.23
N TYR A 12 -3.92 -9.98 -8.55
CA TYR A 12 -3.09 -8.84 -8.16
C TYR A 12 -2.99 -7.77 -9.24
N LEU A 13 -3.64 -7.98 -10.39
CA LEU A 13 -3.74 -7.06 -11.52
C LEU A 13 -5.15 -6.46 -11.66
N ASP A 14 -6.16 -7.21 -11.19
CA ASP A 14 -7.55 -6.82 -11.37
C ASP A 14 -7.99 -5.77 -10.33
N PRO A 15 -8.94 -4.91 -10.69
CA PRO A 15 -9.51 -3.96 -9.76
C PRO A 15 -10.30 -4.67 -8.66
N THR A 16 -10.44 -3.97 -7.53
CA THR A 16 -11.26 -4.40 -6.40
C THR A 16 -12.25 -3.28 -6.04
N GLU A 17 -13.17 -3.54 -5.12
CA GLU A 17 -14.08 -2.50 -4.63
C GLU A 17 -13.32 -1.31 -4.00
N ARG A 18 -12.19 -1.59 -3.32
CA ARG A 18 -11.39 -0.54 -2.66
C ARG A 18 -10.35 0.10 -3.57
N VAL A 19 -10.00 -0.57 -4.65
CA VAL A 19 -9.07 -0.10 -5.67
C VAL A 19 -9.75 -0.25 -7.02
N PRO A 20 -10.79 0.57 -7.28
CA PRO A 20 -11.56 0.51 -8.52
C PRO A 20 -10.71 1.00 -9.70
N ASN A 21 -11.18 0.70 -10.90
CA ASN A 21 -10.54 1.11 -12.14
C ASN A 21 -11.51 1.89 -13.02
N ASP A 22 -12.22 2.84 -12.42
CA ASP A 22 -13.07 3.77 -13.16
C ASP A 22 -12.22 4.83 -13.89
N ARG A 23 -12.87 5.62 -14.73
CA ARG A 23 -12.19 6.61 -15.58
C ARG A 23 -11.43 7.67 -14.78
N TYR A 24 -11.97 8.11 -13.64
CA TYR A 24 -11.32 9.12 -12.81
C TYR A 24 -10.03 8.55 -12.20
N ILE A 25 -10.12 7.38 -11.60
CA ILE A 25 -8.96 6.69 -10.99
C ILE A 25 -7.89 6.39 -12.05
N GLN A 26 -8.29 5.94 -13.24
CA GLN A 26 -7.34 5.71 -14.33
C GLN A 26 -6.56 6.99 -14.69
N ILE A 27 -7.24 8.13 -14.84
CA ILE A 27 -6.60 9.40 -15.18
C ILE A 27 -5.60 9.82 -14.09
N GLU A 28 -6.00 9.78 -12.83
CA GLU A 28 -5.12 10.11 -11.70
C GLU A 28 -3.89 9.18 -11.65
N CYS A 29 -4.11 7.87 -11.80
CA CYS A 29 -3.03 6.89 -11.81
C CYS A 29 -2.06 7.09 -12.98
N GLU A 30 -2.56 7.42 -14.18
CA GLU A 30 -1.72 7.69 -15.35
C GLU A 30 -0.90 8.97 -15.17
N GLN A 31 -1.46 10.02 -14.58
CA GLN A 31 -0.74 11.26 -14.28
C GLN A 31 0.38 11.02 -13.26
N ILE A 32 0.09 10.31 -12.17
CA ILE A 32 1.08 9.94 -11.17
C ILE A 32 2.17 9.07 -11.79
N ALA A 33 1.80 8.07 -12.59
CA ALA A 33 2.76 7.20 -13.27
C ALA A 33 3.64 7.97 -14.27
N ALA A 34 3.08 8.95 -14.99
CA ALA A 34 3.84 9.80 -15.90
C ALA A 34 4.86 10.67 -15.12
N SER A 35 4.45 11.25 -14.01
CA SER A 35 5.34 12.03 -13.13
C SER A 35 6.47 11.16 -12.54
N ALA A 36 6.13 9.96 -12.05
CA ALA A 36 7.14 9.02 -11.53
C ALA A 36 8.16 8.62 -12.61
N ARG A 37 7.72 8.41 -13.86
CA ARG A 37 8.63 8.08 -14.96
C ARG A 37 9.64 9.19 -15.29
N GLN A 38 9.27 10.45 -15.09
CA GLN A 38 10.19 11.58 -15.30
C GLN A 38 11.32 11.62 -14.24
N GLU A 39 11.09 11.04 -13.10
CA GLU A 39 12.03 11.02 -11.97
C GLU A 39 12.81 9.71 -11.84
N MET A 40 12.60 8.75 -12.75
CA MET A 40 13.29 7.47 -12.71
C MET A 40 14.80 7.64 -12.88
N PRO A 41 15.62 7.04 -11.99
CA PRO A 41 17.08 7.10 -12.12
C PRO A 41 17.61 6.24 -13.28
N SER A 42 16.84 5.22 -13.70
CA SER A 42 17.17 4.31 -14.79
C SER A 42 15.90 3.68 -15.37
N PHE A 43 16.00 2.94 -16.47
CA PHE A 43 14.89 2.18 -17.00
C PHE A 43 14.61 0.91 -16.20
N GLY A 44 13.35 0.48 -16.16
CA GLY A 44 12.91 -0.78 -15.58
C GLY A 44 11.88 -0.63 -14.47
N THR A 45 11.20 -1.73 -14.17
CA THR A 45 10.09 -1.77 -13.22
C THR A 45 10.52 -1.37 -11.81
N ALA A 46 11.66 -1.87 -11.34
CA ALA A 46 12.17 -1.51 -10.01
C ALA A 46 12.45 -0.01 -9.89
N SER A 47 13.06 0.59 -10.91
CA SER A 47 13.34 2.03 -10.95
C SER A 47 12.07 2.86 -10.94
N PHE A 48 11.05 2.43 -11.68
CA PHE A 48 9.73 3.05 -11.66
C PHE A 48 9.10 3.00 -10.26
N LEU A 49 9.13 1.84 -9.60
CA LEU A 49 8.54 1.67 -8.27
C LEU A 49 9.27 2.52 -7.21
N LEU A 50 10.58 2.64 -7.28
CA LEU A 50 11.34 3.54 -6.41
C LEU A 50 10.93 5.01 -6.61
N ALA A 51 10.84 5.47 -7.86
CA ALA A 51 10.39 6.81 -8.18
C ALA A 51 8.94 7.05 -7.74
N LEU A 52 8.05 6.06 -7.94
CA LEU A 52 6.67 6.12 -7.51
C LEU A 52 6.54 6.20 -5.98
N THR A 53 7.29 5.39 -5.24
CA THR A 53 7.34 5.42 -3.77
C THR A 53 7.69 6.81 -3.26
N LYS A 54 8.78 7.37 -3.79
CA LYS A 54 9.25 8.71 -3.45
C LYS A 54 8.25 9.80 -3.83
N LEU A 55 7.65 9.70 -5.02
CA LEU A 55 6.65 10.66 -5.49
C LEU A 55 5.44 10.69 -4.55
N LEU A 56 4.89 9.52 -4.21
CA LEU A 56 3.74 9.43 -3.32
C LEU A 56 4.05 9.98 -1.92
N HIS A 57 5.21 9.65 -1.37
CA HIS A 57 5.66 10.20 -0.09
C HIS A 57 5.71 11.73 -0.10
N ARG A 58 6.18 12.33 -1.18
CA ARG A 58 6.30 13.78 -1.33
C ARG A 58 4.98 14.49 -1.60
N GLU A 59 4.12 13.89 -2.43
CA GLU A 59 2.90 14.53 -2.96
C GLU A 59 1.68 14.32 -2.05
N PHE A 60 1.72 13.30 -1.19
CA PHE A 60 0.64 13.01 -0.26
C PHE A 60 1.09 13.31 1.16
N ARG A 61 0.19 13.93 1.93
CA ARG A 61 0.45 14.26 3.33
C ARG A 61 -0.04 13.17 4.26
N TYR A 62 0.86 12.63 5.07
CA TYR A 62 0.45 11.74 6.16
C TYR A 62 -0.29 12.53 7.24
N GLU A 63 -1.57 12.19 7.49
CA GLU A 63 -2.44 12.92 8.41
C GLU A 63 -3.34 11.94 9.17
N PRO A 64 -2.94 11.53 10.40
CA PRO A 64 -3.76 10.67 11.25
C PRO A 64 -5.14 11.27 11.50
N GLY A 65 -6.18 10.41 11.41
CA GLY A 65 -7.57 10.84 11.62
C GLY A 65 -8.22 11.57 10.45
N SER A 66 -7.50 11.81 9.34
CA SER A 66 -8.07 12.43 8.14
C SER A 66 -8.93 11.47 7.31
N THR A 67 -8.72 10.17 7.48
CA THR A 67 -9.42 9.09 6.81
C THR A 67 -9.84 8.01 7.80
N HIS A 68 -10.74 7.14 7.36
CA HIS A 68 -11.18 5.97 8.10
C HIS A 68 -11.26 4.75 7.15
N VAL A 69 -11.45 3.57 7.68
CA VAL A 69 -11.45 2.31 6.90
C VAL A 69 -12.47 2.23 5.76
N HIS A 70 -13.44 3.14 5.70
CA HIS A 70 -14.43 3.24 4.63
C HIS A 70 -14.20 4.45 3.71
N THR A 71 -13.16 5.24 3.93
CA THR A 71 -12.81 6.35 3.03
C THR A 71 -12.53 5.79 1.63
N LYS A 72 -13.12 6.42 0.65
CA LYS A 72 -12.94 6.02 -0.75
C LYS A 72 -11.61 6.52 -1.28
N ILE A 73 -11.01 5.77 -2.17
CA ILE A 73 -9.72 6.12 -2.78
C ILE A 73 -9.78 7.44 -3.56
N GLU A 74 -10.95 7.79 -4.12
CA GLU A 74 -11.19 9.06 -4.81
C GLU A 74 -10.95 10.26 -3.89
N GLU A 75 -11.37 10.18 -2.64
CA GLU A 75 -11.14 11.23 -1.64
C GLU A 75 -9.65 11.38 -1.35
N VAL A 76 -8.92 10.28 -1.29
CA VAL A 76 -7.47 10.29 -1.09
C VAL A 76 -6.76 10.96 -2.28
N PHE A 77 -7.18 10.68 -3.51
CA PHE A 77 -6.64 11.35 -4.70
C PHE A 77 -6.97 12.86 -4.72
N ILE A 78 -8.18 13.25 -4.34
CA ILE A 78 -8.61 14.67 -4.33
C ILE A 78 -7.83 15.47 -3.29
N TYR A 79 -7.75 14.96 -2.06
CA TYR A 79 -7.20 15.73 -0.93
C TYR A 79 -5.71 15.51 -0.71
N ARG A 80 -5.09 14.55 -1.41
CA ARG A 80 -3.65 14.20 -1.31
C ARG A 80 -3.22 14.01 0.15
N ARG A 81 -4.04 13.32 0.95
CA ARG A 81 -3.75 13.03 2.36
C ARG A 81 -4.39 11.73 2.81
N GLY A 82 -3.83 11.14 3.84
CA GLY A 82 -4.32 9.91 4.43
C GLY A 82 -3.34 9.29 5.41
N VAL A 83 -3.55 8.01 5.71
CA VAL A 83 -2.66 7.19 6.53
C VAL A 83 -1.99 6.09 5.68
N CYS A 84 -1.16 5.24 6.28
CA CYS A 84 -0.42 4.21 5.56
C CYS A 84 -1.30 3.30 4.68
N GLN A 85 -2.51 2.98 5.14
CA GLN A 85 -3.50 2.24 4.37
C GLN A 85 -3.84 2.94 3.05
N ASP A 86 -4.04 4.26 3.08
CA ASP A 86 -4.43 5.05 1.91
C ASP A 86 -3.29 5.15 0.91
N PHE A 87 -2.07 5.41 1.39
CA PHE A 87 -0.87 5.43 0.55
C PHE A 87 -0.64 4.09 -0.15
N ALA A 88 -0.81 2.99 0.57
CA ALA A 88 -0.71 1.64 -0.01
C ALA A 88 -1.78 1.42 -1.09
N GLN A 89 -3.04 1.82 -0.87
CA GLN A 89 -4.11 1.67 -1.85
C GLN A 89 -3.89 2.52 -3.11
N VAL A 90 -3.42 3.76 -2.96
CA VAL A 90 -3.05 4.61 -4.10
C VAL A 90 -1.93 3.96 -4.92
N MET A 91 -0.89 3.46 -4.26
CA MET A 91 0.21 2.79 -4.95
C MET A 91 -0.23 1.52 -5.67
N LEU A 92 -1.14 0.71 -5.07
CA LEU A 92 -1.76 -0.44 -5.71
C LEU A 92 -2.51 -0.04 -6.99
N ALA A 93 -3.32 1.03 -6.94
CA ALA A 93 -4.07 1.52 -8.09
C ALA A 93 -3.14 1.89 -9.25
N VAL A 94 -2.07 2.64 -8.96
CA VAL A 94 -1.07 3.00 -9.96
C VAL A 94 -0.38 1.76 -10.53
N CYS A 95 0.09 0.84 -9.69
CA CYS A 95 0.75 -0.39 -10.14
C CYS A 95 -0.14 -1.23 -11.05
N ARG A 96 -1.42 -1.43 -10.70
CA ARG A 96 -2.37 -2.20 -11.51
C ARG A 96 -2.68 -1.52 -12.84
N THR A 97 -2.84 -0.21 -12.86
CA THR A 97 -2.99 0.57 -14.11
C THR A 97 -1.78 0.39 -15.02
N GLN A 98 -0.58 0.24 -14.45
CA GLN A 98 0.66 0.00 -15.18
C GLN A 98 0.94 -1.50 -15.44
N ARG A 99 -0.03 -2.39 -15.14
CA ARG A 99 0.09 -3.84 -15.32
C ARG A 99 1.26 -4.46 -14.53
N ILE A 100 1.55 -3.92 -13.36
CA ILE A 100 2.50 -4.48 -12.40
C ILE A 100 1.69 -5.22 -11.35
N PRO A 101 1.84 -6.56 -11.20
CA PRO A 101 1.18 -7.30 -10.14
C PRO A 101 1.61 -6.76 -8.78
N ALA A 102 0.61 -6.34 -7.97
CA ALA A 102 0.85 -5.72 -6.69
C ALA A 102 -0.17 -6.19 -5.65
N ARG A 103 0.32 -6.49 -4.43
CA ARG A 103 -0.49 -6.93 -3.32
C ARG A 103 -0.33 -6.02 -2.10
N TYR A 104 -1.41 -5.87 -1.38
CA TYR A 104 -1.45 -5.16 -0.11
C TYR A 104 -0.80 -6.00 0.98
N VAL A 105 -0.06 -5.36 1.86
CA VAL A 105 0.54 -6.00 3.02
C VAL A 105 0.12 -5.28 4.29
N SER A 106 -0.35 -6.04 5.27
CA SER A 106 -0.55 -5.59 6.64
C SER A 106 0.50 -6.24 7.54
N GLY A 107 1.06 -5.46 8.44
CA GLY A 107 2.08 -5.94 9.35
C GLY A 107 2.45 -4.93 10.42
N TYR A 108 3.64 -5.07 10.94
CA TYR A 108 4.21 -4.18 11.93
C TYR A 108 5.52 -3.58 11.43
N LEU A 109 5.80 -2.36 11.88
CA LEU A 109 7.05 -1.68 11.60
C LEU A 109 7.78 -1.42 12.90
N TYR A 110 9.00 -1.94 13.00
CA TYR A 110 9.90 -1.59 14.09
C TYR A 110 10.46 -0.19 13.83
N THR A 111 9.93 0.80 14.53
CA THR A 111 10.32 2.20 14.34
C THR A 111 11.62 2.56 15.06
N GLY A 112 11.93 1.86 16.16
CA GLY A 112 13.15 2.09 16.93
C GLY A 112 13.37 3.57 17.23
N LYS A 113 14.60 4.05 16.97
CA LYS A 113 14.97 5.47 17.08
C LYS A 113 15.00 6.17 15.69
N ASN A 114 14.52 5.53 14.64
CA ASN A 114 14.75 5.94 13.24
C ASN A 114 13.72 6.93 12.69
N GLY A 115 12.73 7.36 13.49
CA GLY A 115 11.73 8.34 13.06
C GLY A 115 10.77 7.87 11.96
N LEU A 116 10.67 6.55 11.71
CA LEU A 116 9.73 5.97 10.75
C LEU A 116 8.29 6.17 11.23
N ILE A 117 7.38 6.41 10.29
CA ILE A 117 5.96 6.59 10.55
C ILE A 117 5.27 5.22 10.62
N SER A 118 4.62 4.95 11.73
CA SER A 118 3.74 3.80 11.93
C SER A 118 2.57 4.24 12.80
N ASN A 119 1.38 3.70 12.54
CA ASN A 119 0.35 3.72 13.58
C ASN A 119 0.80 2.78 14.69
N ASP A 120 0.66 3.19 15.94
CA ASP A 120 1.17 2.48 17.13
C ASP A 120 0.77 0.99 17.22
N ALA A 121 -0.18 0.54 16.40
CA ALA A 121 -0.67 -0.84 16.38
C ALA A 121 -0.30 -1.62 15.10
N THR A 122 -0.39 -1.00 13.91
CA THR A 122 -0.18 -1.70 12.62
C THR A 122 0.39 -0.76 11.58
N HIS A 123 1.02 -1.33 10.54
CA HIS A 123 1.50 -0.61 9.38
C HIS A 123 1.04 -1.30 8.08
N ALA A 124 1.00 -0.52 7.01
CA ALA A 124 0.62 -1.02 5.69
C ALA A 124 1.59 -0.54 4.62
N TRP A 125 1.88 -1.44 3.68
CA TRP A 125 2.69 -1.20 2.50
C TRP A 125 2.24 -2.07 1.34
N ILE A 126 2.95 -2.08 0.24
CA ILE A 126 2.67 -3.00 -0.86
C ILE A 126 3.88 -3.86 -1.20
N GLU A 127 3.61 -5.00 -1.81
CA GLU A 127 4.63 -5.78 -2.48
C GLU A 127 4.30 -5.90 -3.97
N CYS A 128 5.30 -5.72 -4.83
CA CYS A 128 5.20 -5.83 -6.27
C CYS A 128 6.02 -7.00 -6.78
N LEU A 129 5.46 -7.74 -7.74
CA LEU A 129 6.18 -8.80 -8.44
C LEU A 129 7.12 -8.17 -9.48
N LEU A 130 8.41 -8.39 -9.33
CA LEU A 130 9.42 -7.92 -10.26
C LEU A 130 9.78 -8.98 -11.33
N PRO A 131 10.49 -8.58 -12.40
CA PRO A 131 10.90 -9.50 -13.47
C PRO A 131 11.81 -10.66 -13.03
N ASP A 132 12.41 -10.56 -11.84
CA ASP A 132 13.17 -11.64 -11.21
C ASP A 132 12.28 -12.76 -10.63
N GLY A 133 10.96 -12.61 -10.70
CA GLY A 133 9.98 -13.54 -10.16
C GLY A 133 9.80 -13.43 -8.65
N GLN A 134 10.33 -12.39 -7.99
CA GLN A 134 10.23 -12.20 -6.56
C GLN A 134 9.31 -11.03 -6.21
N TRP A 135 8.68 -11.13 -5.03
CA TRP A 135 7.89 -10.06 -4.44
C TRP A 135 8.81 -9.12 -3.66
N HIS A 136 8.85 -7.85 -4.05
CA HIS A 136 9.63 -6.81 -3.40
C HIS A 136 8.70 -5.79 -2.76
N GLY A 137 8.98 -5.41 -1.51
CA GLY A 137 8.15 -4.49 -0.74
C GLY A 137 8.54 -3.03 -0.91
N PHE A 138 7.52 -2.16 -1.01
CA PHE A 138 7.67 -0.71 -1.15
C PHE A 138 6.70 -0.03 -0.19
N ASP A 139 7.21 0.89 0.62
CA ASP A 139 6.44 1.67 1.59
C ASP A 139 6.37 3.14 1.17
N PRO A 140 5.27 3.56 0.53
CA PRO A 140 5.10 4.95 0.11
C PRO A 140 4.89 5.93 1.28
N THR A 141 4.58 5.44 2.47
CA THR A 141 4.43 6.28 3.65
C THR A 141 5.79 6.79 4.16
N ASN A 142 6.81 5.96 4.07
CA ASN A 142 8.15 6.25 4.59
C ASN A 142 9.22 6.47 3.52
N ASP A 143 8.86 6.43 2.22
CA ASP A 143 9.81 6.45 1.09
C ASP A 143 10.91 5.38 1.22
N MET A 144 10.47 4.14 1.50
CA MET A 144 11.38 3.04 1.82
C MET A 144 11.13 1.79 0.96
N VAL A 145 12.20 1.08 0.66
CA VAL A 145 12.12 -0.34 0.31
C VAL A 145 12.06 -1.14 1.61
N VAL A 146 11.17 -2.11 1.67
CA VAL A 146 10.98 -2.99 2.83
C VAL A 146 12.27 -3.72 3.17
N ASN A 147 12.62 -3.73 4.45
CA ASN A 147 13.83 -4.34 5.01
C ASN A 147 13.49 -5.12 6.30
N GLU A 148 14.50 -5.45 7.09
CA GLU A 148 14.37 -6.21 8.33
C GLU A 148 13.55 -5.53 9.45
N ALA A 149 13.25 -4.24 9.31
CA ALA A 149 12.37 -3.54 10.26
C ALA A 149 10.87 -3.83 10.02
N TYR A 150 10.51 -4.47 8.92
CA TYR A 150 9.14 -4.75 8.55
C TYR A 150 8.76 -6.20 8.85
N ILE A 151 7.73 -6.38 9.67
CA ILE A 151 7.18 -7.69 10.04
C ILE A 151 5.89 -7.89 9.28
N ARG A 152 5.92 -8.69 8.20
CA ARG A 152 4.75 -9.03 7.43
C ARG A 152 3.86 -10.02 8.17
N VAL A 153 2.59 -9.66 8.36
CA VAL A 153 1.58 -10.51 9.01
C VAL A 153 0.65 -11.14 7.96
N HIS A 154 0.09 -10.33 7.06
CA HIS A 154 -0.87 -10.79 6.07
C HIS A 154 -0.71 -10.05 4.73
N THR A 155 -1.05 -10.76 3.64
CA THR A 155 -1.07 -10.19 2.29
C THR A 155 -2.44 -10.43 1.65
N GLY A 156 -2.87 -9.52 0.79
CA GLY A 156 -4.13 -9.64 0.07
C GLY A 156 -4.20 -8.71 -1.13
N ARG A 157 -5.31 -8.72 -1.83
CA ARG A 157 -5.53 -7.86 -3.00
C ARG A 157 -5.68 -6.39 -2.61
N ASP A 158 -6.29 -6.14 -1.45
CA ASP A 158 -6.45 -4.83 -0.83
C ASP A 158 -6.65 -4.98 0.68
N TYR A 159 -6.94 -3.88 1.37
CA TYR A 159 -7.23 -3.89 2.81
C TYR A 159 -8.35 -4.86 3.20
N SER A 160 -9.35 -5.08 2.34
CA SER A 160 -10.48 -5.94 2.68
C SER A 160 -10.09 -7.39 2.91
N ASP A 161 -9.05 -7.87 2.26
CA ASP A 161 -8.55 -9.24 2.43
C ASP A 161 -7.73 -9.40 3.73
N VAL A 162 -7.16 -8.31 4.25
CA VAL A 162 -6.23 -8.33 5.40
C VAL A 162 -6.78 -7.64 6.65
N ALA A 163 -8.05 -7.26 6.65
CA ALA A 163 -8.68 -6.62 7.80
C ALA A 163 -8.52 -7.50 9.05
N PRO A 164 -7.98 -6.96 10.16
CA PRO A 164 -7.59 -7.76 11.33
C PRO A 164 -8.77 -8.42 12.04
N VAL A 165 -9.98 -7.86 11.90
CA VAL A 165 -11.21 -8.42 12.46
C VAL A 165 -12.32 -8.37 11.42
N ARG A 166 -12.89 -9.53 11.11
CA ARG A 166 -14.11 -9.69 10.32
C ARG A 166 -15.09 -10.56 11.08
N GLY A 167 -16.35 -10.13 11.14
CA GLY A 167 -17.39 -10.94 11.77
C GLY A 167 -18.77 -10.32 11.65
N LEU A 168 -19.78 -11.17 11.84
CA LEU A 168 -21.15 -10.73 12.05
C LEU A 168 -21.36 -10.61 13.56
N TYR A 169 -21.87 -9.48 13.99
CA TYR A 169 -22.17 -9.20 15.38
C TYR A 169 -23.68 -9.01 15.53
N GLN A 170 -24.28 -9.72 16.49
CA GLN A 170 -25.68 -9.55 16.84
C GLN A 170 -25.77 -9.01 18.28
N GLY A 171 -26.22 -7.77 18.43
CA GLY A 171 -26.33 -7.08 19.70
C GLY A 171 -26.09 -5.56 19.57
N LEU A 172 -25.92 -4.87 20.68
CA LEU A 172 -25.51 -3.46 20.67
C LEU A 172 -24.07 -3.36 20.17
N PRO A 173 -23.77 -2.44 19.23
CA PRO A 173 -22.44 -2.29 18.69
C PRO A 173 -21.43 -1.96 19.80
N ALA A 174 -20.30 -2.67 19.81
CA ALA A 174 -19.18 -2.29 20.64
C ALA A 174 -18.69 -0.90 20.22
N LYS A 175 -18.53 0.00 21.20
CA LYS A 175 -18.18 1.40 20.93
C LYS A 175 -16.70 1.63 20.77
N THR A 176 -15.85 0.68 21.17
CA THR A 176 -14.40 0.86 21.22
C THR A 176 -13.68 -0.46 20.98
N LEU A 177 -12.70 -0.44 20.10
CA LEU A 177 -11.69 -1.48 19.92
C LEU A 177 -10.34 -0.84 20.26
N GLU A 178 -9.68 -1.35 21.30
CA GLU A 178 -8.32 -0.94 21.64
C GLU A 178 -7.36 -2.05 21.18
N VAL A 179 -6.33 -1.65 20.47
CA VAL A 179 -5.27 -2.55 20.00
C VAL A 179 -3.95 -1.98 20.47
N MET A 180 -3.17 -2.80 21.16
CA MET A 180 -1.81 -2.48 21.58
C MET A 180 -0.84 -3.48 20.96
N VAL A 181 0.19 -2.99 20.31
CA VAL A 181 1.25 -3.81 19.73
C VAL A 181 2.59 -3.29 20.22
N THR A 182 3.42 -4.20 20.71
CA THR A 182 4.81 -3.91 21.07
C THR A 182 5.74 -4.70 20.17
N VAL A 183 6.65 -4.00 19.51
CA VAL A 183 7.68 -4.60 18.66
C VAL A 183 9.03 -4.32 19.30
N GLU A 184 9.73 -5.35 19.70
CA GLU A 184 11.04 -5.26 20.34
C GLU A 184 12.08 -6.03 19.51
N ARG A 185 13.30 -5.50 19.48
CA ARG A 185 14.44 -6.23 18.94
C ARG A 185 14.97 -7.16 20.02
N VAL A 186 15.07 -8.43 19.67
CA VAL A 186 15.73 -9.43 20.51
C VAL A 186 17.15 -9.58 19.97
N ASP A 187 18.13 -9.19 20.77
CA ASP A 187 19.54 -9.43 20.45
C ASP A 187 19.86 -10.89 20.78
N ASP A 188 20.45 -11.65 19.84
CA ASP A 188 20.92 -13.02 20.03
C ASP A 188 22.20 -13.07 20.86
#